data_170a99acd42bd8ddb502ade9f29d5f14
#
_entry.id   170a99acd42bd8ddb502ade9f29d5f14
#
_cell.length_a   1.000
_cell.length_b   1.000
_cell.length_c   1.000
_cell.angle_alpha   90.00
_cell.angle_beta   90.00
_cell.angle_gamma   90.00
#
_symmetry.space_group_name_H-M   'P 1'
#
loop_
_entity.id
_entity.type
_entity.pdbx_description
1 polymer ?
#
loop_
_entity_poly.entity_id
_entity_poly.type
_entity_poly.pdbx_seq_one_letter_code
_entity_poly.pdbx_strand_id
1 'polypeptide(L)'
;TGRNHHVAGFGVVGEIATGFPGYDSVIRKENGTLGEILKGNGYATSWFGKNHNTPFYQATQAGPFDQWPNGMGFEYFYGFMGGDASQWQPNLYRNTTAIYPFEGNPGWNLTTAMADEAIQYMKGLKAVAPEKPFLVYYVPGGTHSPHHPTPEWIKKIGDMHLFDQGWNKVRETIFANQKRLGIMPPEAQLTPWPKELPQWDSLGFVEKKLFIKQADVFGAYLAYTDNEIGRVIQAVEDMGELDNTLIIYIAGDNGASPEGMLNGTPNEFTTFNGVPVPVDAQMLWYPFWGSDKTFPHFAAPWAWAMDTPFKWTKQVASHYGGTAQGVAMSWPGHITDAGGIRRQFHHVIDIAPTILEAAGIPLPETINGIKQRPMDGVSMAYTWDKAGANAAPRRTTQYFEMLGNRAIYHGGWLAATTPATLPWELSTKPAPDVITGYQWELYHVAEDPTEFNDLAAKMPDKLKQMQDLFYAE
;
A
#
# COMPACT_ATOMS: atom_id res chain seq x y z
N THR A 1 -0.22 -6.22 -13.22
CA THR A 1 0.04 -6.17 -14.67
C THR A 1 1.54 -6.13 -15.03
N GLY A 2 2.43 -5.75 -14.09
CA GLY A 2 3.85 -5.54 -14.37
C GLY A 2 4.16 -4.33 -15.27
N ARG A 3 3.23 -3.40 -15.39
CA ARG A 3 3.33 -2.21 -16.24
C ARG A 3 3.16 -0.94 -15.42
N ASN A 4 3.74 0.15 -15.88
CA ASN A 4 3.56 1.47 -15.27
C ASN A 4 2.07 1.83 -15.18
N HIS A 5 1.69 2.55 -14.15
CA HIS A 5 0.30 2.80 -13.80
C HIS A 5 -0.48 3.55 -14.91
N HIS A 6 0.13 4.50 -15.62
CA HIS A 6 -0.50 5.16 -16.77
C HIS A 6 -0.74 4.19 -17.94
N VAL A 7 0.20 3.27 -18.20
CA VAL A 7 0.04 2.22 -19.21
C VAL A 7 -1.11 1.28 -18.83
N ALA A 8 -1.24 1.00 -17.53
CA ALA A 8 -2.32 0.17 -17.00
C ALA A 8 -3.69 0.89 -16.93
N GLY A 9 -3.75 2.20 -17.18
CA GLY A 9 -4.98 3.00 -17.10
C GLY A 9 -5.21 3.68 -15.74
N PHE A 10 -4.27 3.55 -14.80
CA PHE A 10 -4.40 4.00 -13.41
C PHE A 10 -3.46 5.16 -13.04
N GLY A 11 -3.38 6.18 -13.90
CA GLY A 11 -2.78 7.46 -13.52
C GLY A 11 -3.49 8.13 -12.34
N VAL A 12 -4.74 7.74 -12.07
CA VAL A 12 -5.54 8.09 -10.88
C VAL A 12 -6.38 6.91 -10.44
N VAL A 13 -6.92 6.95 -9.22
CA VAL A 13 -7.88 5.98 -8.68
C VAL A 13 -9.29 6.22 -9.24
N GLY A 14 -10.18 5.21 -9.11
CA GLY A 14 -11.52 5.22 -9.69
C GLY A 14 -12.39 6.41 -9.32
N GLU A 15 -12.26 6.95 -8.09
CA GLU A 15 -13.02 8.07 -7.55
C GLU A 15 -12.84 9.37 -8.35
N ILE A 16 -11.65 9.54 -8.92
CA ILE A 16 -11.29 10.76 -9.68
C ILE A 16 -10.87 10.43 -11.11
N ALA A 17 -11.32 9.26 -11.61
CA ALA A 17 -11.08 8.85 -12.98
C ALA A 17 -11.64 9.89 -13.98
N THR A 18 -10.91 10.06 -15.09
CA THR A 18 -11.26 11.00 -16.16
C THR A 18 -11.54 10.24 -17.45
N GLY A 19 -11.94 10.95 -18.50
CA GLY A 19 -12.08 10.36 -19.84
C GLY A 19 -10.78 10.31 -20.65
N PHE A 20 -9.64 10.67 -20.06
CA PHE A 20 -8.37 10.69 -20.77
C PHE A 20 -7.66 9.33 -20.70
N PRO A 21 -7.00 8.88 -21.79
CA PRO A 21 -6.20 7.66 -21.78
C PRO A 21 -5.14 7.68 -20.65
N GLY A 22 -4.99 6.56 -19.97
CA GLY A 22 -4.07 6.42 -18.83
C GLY A 22 -4.64 6.92 -17.50
N TYR A 23 -5.78 7.62 -17.48
CA TYR A 23 -6.44 8.18 -16.29
C TYR A 23 -7.90 7.77 -16.16
N ASP A 24 -8.33 6.74 -16.88
CA ASP A 24 -9.73 6.29 -16.92
C ASP A 24 -10.02 5.12 -15.95
N SER A 25 -9.01 4.68 -15.23
CA SER A 25 -9.07 3.56 -14.25
C SER A 25 -9.66 2.27 -14.83
N VAL A 26 -9.32 1.96 -16.10
CA VAL A 26 -9.73 0.73 -16.78
C VAL A 26 -8.50 -0.06 -17.24
N ILE A 27 -8.34 -1.27 -16.71
CA ILE A 27 -7.29 -2.18 -17.16
C ILE A 27 -7.70 -2.80 -18.49
N ARG A 28 -7.02 -2.40 -19.54
CA ARG A 28 -7.26 -2.93 -20.89
C ARG A 28 -6.70 -4.34 -21.01
N LYS A 29 -7.29 -5.17 -21.88
CA LYS A 29 -6.89 -6.58 -22.10
C LYS A 29 -5.47 -6.75 -22.64
N GLU A 30 -4.89 -5.73 -23.27
CA GLU A 30 -3.48 -5.68 -23.67
C GLU A 30 -2.52 -5.56 -22.48
N ASN A 31 -3.04 -5.27 -21.30
CA ASN A 31 -2.31 -5.20 -20.04
C ASN A 31 -2.70 -6.35 -19.12
N GLY A 32 -2.69 -7.57 -19.61
CA GLY A 32 -3.13 -8.75 -18.90
C GLY A 32 -2.55 -8.89 -17.50
N THR A 33 -3.36 -9.40 -16.59
CA THR A 33 -3.04 -9.54 -15.19
C THR A 33 -2.27 -10.81 -14.88
N LEU A 34 -1.63 -10.87 -13.71
CA LEU A 34 -1.06 -12.12 -13.18
C LEU A 34 -2.11 -13.24 -13.08
N GLY A 35 -3.35 -12.90 -12.70
CA GLY A 35 -4.45 -13.86 -12.66
C GLY A 35 -4.69 -14.54 -14.01
N GLU A 36 -4.79 -13.75 -15.10
CA GLU A 36 -4.97 -14.27 -16.45
C GLU A 36 -3.79 -15.12 -16.91
N ILE A 37 -2.56 -14.67 -16.63
CA ILE A 37 -1.33 -15.39 -17.05
C ILE A 37 -1.21 -16.71 -16.31
N LEU A 38 -1.30 -16.72 -14.99
CA LEU A 38 -1.13 -17.91 -14.17
C LEU A 38 -2.26 -18.91 -14.36
N LYS A 39 -3.51 -18.44 -14.50
CA LYS A 39 -4.65 -19.29 -14.85
C LYS A 39 -4.43 -19.99 -16.19
N GLY A 40 -3.95 -19.25 -17.21
CA GLY A 40 -3.61 -19.80 -18.52
C GLY A 40 -2.47 -20.84 -18.48
N ASN A 41 -1.68 -20.87 -17.41
CA ASN A 41 -0.60 -21.82 -17.15
C ASN A 41 -0.96 -22.88 -16.07
N GLY A 42 -2.24 -23.09 -15.81
CA GLY A 42 -2.72 -24.19 -14.97
C GLY A 42 -2.80 -23.92 -13.48
N TYR A 43 -2.54 -22.69 -13.02
CA TYR A 43 -2.70 -22.31 -11.61
C TYR A 43 -4.15 -22.14 -11.25
N ALA A 44 -4.51 -22.51 -10.02
CA ALA A 44 -5.72 -22.01 -9.36
C ALA A 44 -5.44 -20.58 -8.88
N THR A 45 -6.29 -19.65 -9.25
CA THR A 45 -6.08 -18.22 -8.98
C THR A 45 -7.18 -17.66 -8.09
N SER A 46 -6.80 -16.99 -7.00
CA SER A 46 -7.74 -16.43 -6.04
C SER A 46 -7.33 -15.05 -5.56
N TRP A 47 -8.33 -14.23 -5.24
CA TRP A 47 -8.18 -12.88 -4.72
C TRP A 47 -9.03 -12.75 -3.45
N PHE A 48 -8.39 -12.35 -2.34
CA PHE A 48 -9.05 -12.11 -1.05
C PHE A 48 -8.85 -10.66 -0.63
N GLY A 49 -9.95 -9.93 -0.44
CA GLY A 49 -9.96 -8.60 0.14
C GLY A 49 -10.29 -7.44 -0.78
N LYS A 50 -9.57 -6.34 -0.62
CA LYS A 50 -9.80 -5.07 -1.31
C LYS A 50 -9.61 -5.19 -2.82
N ASN A 51 -10.58 -4.69 -3.58
CA ASN A 51 -10.47 -4.50 -5.03
C ASN A 51 -10.82 -3.05 -5.39
N HIS A 52 -9.79 -2.25 -5.63
CA HIS A 52 -9.91 -0.84 -6.06
C HIS A 52 -9.73 -0.66 -7.57
N ASN A 53 -9.74 -1.77 -8.34
CA ASN A 53 -9.44 -1.76 -9.77
C ASN A 53 -10.70 -1.79 -10.65
N THR A 54 -11.85 -2.13 -10.09
CA THR A 54 -13.10 -2.16 -10.83
C THR A 54 -13.67 -0.74 -10.96
N PRO A 55 -13.92 -0.24 -12.18
CA PRO A 55 -14.56 1.05 -12.39
C PRO A 55 -15.92 1.13 -11.69
N PHE A 56 -16.28 2.28 -11.10
CA PHE A 56 -17.49 2.43 -10.31
C PHE A 56 -18.78 2.07 -11.06
N TYR A 57 -18.85 2.37 -12.36
CA TYR A 57 -20.01 2.02 -13.17
C TYR A 57 -20.17 0.51 -13.41
N GLN A 58 -19.17 -0.30 -13.02
CA GLN A 58 -19.21 -1.76 -13.04
C GLN A 58 -19.18 -2.39 -11.65
N ALA A 59 -19.02 -1.62 -10.58
CA ALA A 59 -18.80 -2.12 -9.22
C ALA A 59 -20.05 -2.63 -8.50
N THR A 60 -21.06 -3.08 -9.24
CA THR A 60 -22.30 -3.65 -8.70
C THR A 60 -22.56 -5.05 -9.23
N GLN A 61 -23.41 -5.84 -8.53
CA GLN A 61 -23.79 -7.19 -9.00
C GLN A 61 -24.61 -7.21 -10.31
N ALA A 62 -24.91 -6.04 -10.88
CA ALA A 62 -25.49 -5.95 -12.23
C ALA A 62 -24.44 -6.13 -13.33
N GLY A 63 -23.14 -6.02 -12.99
CA GLY A 63 -22.05 -6.07 -13.95
C GLY A 63 -21.99 -4.83 -14.85
N PRO A 64 -21.25 -4.90 -15.97
CA PRO A 64 -20.53 -6.08 -16.48
C PRO A 64 -19.38 -6.52 -15.55
N PHE A 65 -18.95 -7.80 -15.65
CA PHE A 65 -17.99 -8.40 -14.72
C PHE A 65 -16.58 -8.54 -15.31
N ASP A 66 -16.31 -7.98 -16.48
CA ASP A 66 -15.02 -8.07 -17.17
C ASP A 66 -13.86 -7.36 -16.45
N GLN A 67 -14.18 -6.34 -15.65
CA GLN A 67 -13.22 -5.62 -14.80
C GLN A 67 -13.24 -6.09 -13.33
N TRP A 68 -14.08 -7.06 -12.99
CA TRP A 68 -14.05 -7.70 -11.69
C TRP A 68 -12.88 -8.69 -11.58
N PRO A 69 -12.44 -9.08 -10.36
CA PRO A 69 -11.37 -10.08 -10.22
C PRO A 69 -11.61 -11.34 -11.05
N ASN A 70 -12.85 -11.84 -11.10
CA ASN A 70 -13.19 -13.01 -11.93
C ASN A 70 -13.01 -12.76 -13.44
N GLY A 71 -13.36 -11.58 -13.93
CA GLY A 71 -13.12 -11.16 -15.32
C GLY A 71 -11.65 -10.88 -15.64
N MET A 72 -10.83 -10.66 -14.61
CA MET A 72 -9.39 -10.42 -14.71
C MET A 72 -8.55 -11.67 -14.38
N GLY A 73 -9.16 -12.87 -14.43
CA GLY A 73 -8.44 -14.13 -14.36
C GLY A 73 -8.30 -14.73 -12.96
N PHE A 74 -8.94 -14.17 -11.92
CA PHE A 74 -9.01 -14.80 -10.61
C PHE A 74 -10.25 -15.67 -10.51
N GLU A 75 -10.07 -16.98 -10.45
CA GLU A 75 -11.18 -17.96 -10.44
C GLU A 75 -12.04 -17.88 -9.18
N TYR A 76 -11.46 -17.40 -8.10
CA TYR A 76 -12.14 -17.18 -6.83
C TYR A 76 -11.90 -15.76 -6.32
N PHE A 77 -12.96 -15.12 -5.87
CA PHE A 77 -12.92 -13.81 -5.24
C PHE A 77 -13.74 -13.79 -3.95
N TYR A 78 -13.15 -13.28 -2.87
CA TYR A 78 -13.83 -12.97 -1.63
C TYR A 78 -13.35 -11.64 -1.11
N GLY A 79 -14.16 -10.58 -1.21
CA GLY A 79 -13.70 -9.24 -0.87
C GLY A 79 -14.73 -8.16 -1.16
N PHE A 80 -14.26 -6.92 -1.17
CA PHE A 80 -15.08 -5.75 -1.38
C PHE A 80 -14.57 -4.89 -2.54
N MET A 81 -15.49 -4.08 -3.12
CA MET A 81 -15.20 -3.13 -4.18
C MET A 81 -14.97 -1.74 -3.59
N GLY A 82 -13.98 -1.03 -4.15
CA GLY A 82 -13.64 0.33 -3.75
C GLY A 82 -12.40 0.43 -2.86
N GLY A 83 -12.08 1.66 -2.47
CA GLY A 83 -10.87 2.00 -1.71
C GLY A 83 -10.89 1.55 -0.27
N ASP A 84 -12.07 1.47 0.34
CA ASP A 84 -12.27 1.12 1.74
C ASP A 84 -13.58 0.35 1.97
N ALA A 85 -13.70 -0.24 3.14
CA ALA A 85 -14.95 -0.84 3.62
C ALA A 85 -14.94 -0.97 5.14
N SER A 86 -16.12 -0.88 5.76
CA SER A 86 -16.29 -1.30 7.14
C SER A 86 -15.81 -2.74 7.31
N GLN A 87 -15.01 -3.03 8.33
CA GLN A 87 -14.62 -4.41 8.65
C GLN A 87 -15.71 -5.12 9.47
N TRP A 88 -16.68 -4.38 10.00
CA TRP A 88 -17.82 -4.92 10.75
C TRP A 88 -19.03 -5.24 9.86
N GLN A 89 -19.29 -4.38 8.88
CA GLN A 89 -20.45 -4.47 7.97
C GLN A 89 -20.02 -4.05 6.56
N PRO A 90 -19.16 -4.84 5.89
CA PRO A 90 -18.66 -4.51 4.56
C PRO A 90 -19.70 -4.75 3.46
N ASN A 91 -19.56 -4.05 2.34
CA ASN A 91 -20.17 -4.43 1.08
C ASN A 91 -19.37 -5.60 0.46
N LEU A 92 -19.65 -6.81 0.89
CA LEU A 92 -18.85 -8.01 0.65
C LEU A 92 -19.41 -8.86 -0.49
N TYR A 93 -18.51 -9.40 -1.28
CA TYR A 93 -18.84 -10.30 -2.39
C TYR A 93 -18.09 -11.63 -2.27
N ARG A 94 -18.78 -12.71 -2.68
CA ARG A 94 -18.14 -13.96 -3.07
C ARG A 94 -18.32 -14.14 -4.58
N ASN A 95 -17.24 -14.11 -5.31
CA ASN A 95 -17.24 -13.96 -6.77
C ASN A 95 -18.01 -12.71 -7.18
N THR A 96 -19.15 -12.85 -7.86
CA THR A 96 -19.99 -11.74 -8.30
C THR A 96 -21.29 -11.59 -7.48
N THR A 97 -21.42 -12.35 -6.39
CA THR A 97 -22.62 -12.38 -5.54
C THR A 97 -22.38 -11.66 -4.23
N ALA A 98 -23.21 -10.67 -3.89
CA ALA A 98 -23.16 -10.02 -2.57
C ALA A 98 -23.55 -11.02 -1.46
N ILE A 99 -22.82 -10.95 -0.34
CA ILE A 99 -23.03 -11.80 0.83
C ILE A 99 -23.00 -10.97 2.11
N TYR A 100 -23.70 -11.41 3.14
CA TYR A 100 -23.89 -10.67 4.38
C TYR A 100 -23.62 -11.54 5.62
N PRO A 101 -22.42 -12.13 5.78
CA PRO A 101 -22.13 -13.09 6.86
C PRO A 101 -22.10 -12.46 8.26
N PHE A 102 -22.05 -11.15 8.35
CA PHE A 102 -22.13 -10.39 9.60
C PHE A 102 -23.55 -10.27 10.16
N GLU A 103 -24.60 -10.46 9.33
CA GLU A 103 -25.98 -10.40 9.79
C GLU A 103 -26.26 -11.51 10.80
N GLY A 104 -26.77 -11.12 11.97
CA GLY A 104 -27.04 -12.06 13.06
C GLY A 104 -25.80 -12.66 13.74
N ASN A 105 -24.60 -12.19 13.41
CA ASN A 105 -23.32 -12.66 13.96
C ASN A 105 -22.56 -11.52 14.68
N PRO A 106 -22.94 -11.15 15.91
CA PRO A 106 -22.27 -10.10 16.66
C PRO A 106 -20.77 -10.41 16.85
N GLY A 107 -19.91 -9.41 16.61
CA GLY A 107 -18.47 -9.57 16.73
C GLY A 107 -17.78 -10.16 15.48
N TRP A 108 -18.53 -10.49 14.42
CA TRP A 108 -17.95 -10.83 13.14
C TRP A 108 -17.08 -9.67 12.63
N ASN A 109 -15.90 -9.98 12.08
CA ASN A 109 -14.99 -8.98 11.49
C ASN A 109 -14.38 -9.54 10.22
N LEU A 110 -14.34 -8.72 9.17
CA LEU A 110 -13.84 -9.11 7.85
C LEU A 110 -12.36 -9.56 7.89
N THR A 111 -11.53 -8.94 8.73
CA THR A 111 -10.10 -9.26 8.81
C THR A 111 -9.87 -10.75 9.16
N THR A 112 -10.58 -11.27 10.17
CA THR A 112 -10.55 -12.71 10.50
C THR A 112 -11.27 -13.56 9.44
N ALA A 113 -12.47 -13.13 9.01
CA ALA A 113 -13.27 -13.89 8.04
C ALA A 113 -12.54 -14.09 6.71
N MET A 114 -11.75 -13.11 6.29
CA MET A 114 -10.95 -13.19 5.08
C MET A 114 -9.82 -14.23 5.20
N ALA A 115 -9.14 -14.28 6.35
CA ALA A 115 -8.14 -15.30 6.61
C ALA A 115 -8.75 -16.71 6.64
N ASP A 116 -9.89 -16.87 7.32
CA ASP A 116 -10.61 -18.14 7.37
C ASP A 116 -11.02 -18.61 5.97
N GLU A 117 -11.53 -17.71 5.12
CA GLU A 117 -11.95 -18.02 3.74
C GLU A 117 -10.74 -18.42 2.88
N ALA A 118 -9.60 -17.70 2.99
CA ALA A 118 -8.39 -18.03 2.24
C ALA A 118 -7.82 -19.39 2.67
N ILE A 119 -7.79 -19.68 3.96
CA ILE A 119 -7.34 -20.96 4.51
C ILE A 119 -8.25 -22.09 4.05
N GLN A 120 -9.57 -21.90 4.12
CA GLN A 120 -10.54 -22.89 3.66
C GLN A 120 -10.41 -23.16 2.16
N TYR A 121 -10.23 -22.12 1.36
CA TYR A 121 -10.03 -22.24 -0.08
C TYR A 121 -8.77 -23.06 -0.41
N MET A 122 -7.62 -22.73 0.19
CA MET A 122 -6.37 -23.46 -0.05
C MET A 122 -6.46 -24.92 0.37
N LYS A 123 -6.99 -25.20 1.56
CA LYS A 123 -7.18 -26.58 2.06
C LYS A 123 -8.13 -27.39 1.16
N GLY A 124 -9.24 -26.77 0.74
CA GLY A 124 -10.18 -27.37 -0.18
C GLY A 124 -9.57 -27.69 -1.54
N LEU A 125 -8.80 -26.76 -2.10
CA LEU A 125 -8.08 -26.95 -3.35
C LEU A 125 -7.11 -28.14 -3.26
N LYS A 126 -6.27 -28.18 -2.24
CA LYS A 126 -5.28 -29.26 -2.05
C LYS A 126 -5.92 -30.62 -1.77
N ALA A 127 -7.10 -30.65 -1.16
CA ALA A 127 -7.85 -31.91 -0.95
C ALA A 127 -8.35 -32.54 -2.24
N VAL A 128 -8.72 -31.73 -3.25
CA VAL A 128 -9.30 -32.24 -4.50
C VAL A 128 -8.32 -32.23 -5.68
N ALA A 129 -7.29 -31.41 -5.62
CA ALA A 129 -6.26 -31.26 -6.66
C ALA A 129 -4.88 -30.96 -6.04
N PRO A 130 -4.27 -31.98 -5.34
CA PRO A 130 -3.05 -31.76 -4.56
C PRO A 130 -1.87 -31.23 -5.37
N GLU A 131 -1.75 -31.61 -6.64
CA GLU A 131 -0.65 -31.19 -7.53
C GLU A 131 -0.91 -29.85 -8.23
N LYS A 132 -2.12 -29.27 -8.10
CA LYS A 132 -2.44 -28.02 -8.79
C LYS A 132 -1.75 -26.86 -8.10
N PRO A 133 -0.88 -26.08 -8.79
CA PRO A 133 -0.27 -24.90 -8.21
C PRO A 133 -1.33 -23.82 -7.98
N PHE A 134 -1.06 -22.90 -7.05
CA PHE A 134 -2.00 -21.84 -6.71
C PHE A 134 -1.35 -20.46 -6.65
N LEU A 135 -2.14 -19.44 -6.96
CA LEU A 135 -1.91 -18.03 -6.64
C LEU A 135 -2.98 -17.60 -5.63
N VAL A 136 -2.53 -17.14 -4.47
CA VAL A 136 -3.37 -16.44 -3.51
C VAL A 136 -2.94 -14.98 -3.47
N TYR A 137 -3.77 -14.07 -3.95
CA TYR A 137 -3.58 -12.64 -3.83
C TYR A 137 -4.39 -12.15 -2.63
N TYR A 138 -3.71 -11.97 -1.50
CA TYR A 138 -4.32 -11.64 -0.21
C TYR A 138 -4.11 -10.15 0.09
N VAL A 139 -5.19 -9.37 0.04
CA VAL A 139 -5.19 -7.90 0.11
C VAL A 139 -6.16 -7.43 1.19
N PRO A 140 -5.78 -7.51 2.48
CA PRO A 140 -6.67 -7.09 3.57
C PRO A 140 -6.99 -5.60 3.50
N GLY A 141 -8.13 -5.20 4.08
CA GLY A 141 -8.50 -3.79 4.24
C GLY A 141 -7.60 -3.05 5.22
N GLY A 142 -6.96 -3.76 6.13
CA GLY A 142 -6.01 -3.19 7.09
C GLY A 142 -4.66 -2.83 6.45
N THR A 143 -4.12 -1.61 6.70
CA THR A 143 -4.62 -0.70 7.73
C THR A 143 -5.25 0.59 7.16
N HIS A 144 -5.85 0.54 5.98
CA HIS A 144 -6.64 1.66 5.48
C HIS A 144 -7.79 1.99 6.45
N SER A 145 -8.19 3.25 6.53
CA SER A 145 -9.42 3.66 7.20
C SER A 145 -10.62 2.92 6.56
N PRO A 146 -11.67 2.60 7.32
CA PRO A 146 -11.83 2.81 8.76
C PRO A 146 -10.98 1.84 9.58
N HIS A 147 -10.37 2.35 10.66
CA HIS A 147 -9.56 1.51 11.54
C HIS A 147 -10.47 0.68 12.45
N HIS A 148 -10.72 -0.57 12.07
CA HIS A 148 -11.68 -1.46 12.72
C HIS A 148 -11.06 -2.76 13.28
N PRO A 149 -10.12 -2.68 14.23
CA PRO A 149 -9.68 -3.86 14.98
C PRO A 149 -10.75 -4.33 15.96
N THR A 150 -10.61 -5.57 16.46
CA THR A 150 -11.49 -6.04 17.53
C THR A 150 -11.16 -5.35 18.86
N PRO A 151 -12.13 -5.28 19.81
CA PRO A 151 -11.88 -4.69 21.13
C PRO A 151 -10.72 -5.33 21.90
N GLU A 152 -10.50 -6.62 21.71
CA GLU A 152 -9.38 -7.34 22.29
C GLU A 152 -8.04 -6.79 21.82
N TRP A 153 -7.88 -6.57 20.52
CA TRP A 153 -6.67 -6.00 19.95
C TRP A 153 -6.46 -4.55 20.36
N ILE A 154 -7.55 -3.75 20.46
CA ILE A 154 -7.46 -2.37 20.98
C ILE A 154 -6.93 -2.37 22.40
N LYS A 155 -7.45 -3.28 23.26
CA LYS A 155 -6.97 -3.42 24.63
C LYS A 155 -5.51 -3.85 24.68
N LYS A 156 -5.14 -4.87 23.91
CA LYS A 156 -3.77 -5.42 23.87
C LYS A 156 -2.73 -4.36 23.52
N ILE A 157 -2.99 -3.54 22.51
CA ILE A 157 -2.05 -2.48 22.09
C ILE A 157 -2.08 -1.30 23.03
N GLY A 158 -3.26 -0.87 23.51
CA GLY A 158 -3.39 0.21 24.49
C GLY A 158 -2.64 -0.10 25.79
N ASP A 159 -2.70 -1.33 26.28
CA ASP A 159 -1.95 -1.76 27.48
C ASP A 159 -0.41 -1.72 27.28
N MET A 160 0.09 -1.64 26.06
CA MET A 160 1.52 -1.53 25.77
C MET A 160 2.06 -0.09 25.85
N HIS A 161 1.18 0.91 25.91
CA HIS A 161 1.54 2.34 26.01
C HIS A 161 2.55 2.83 24.95
N LEU A 162 2.44 2.32 23.72
CA LEU A 162 3.41 2.59 22.66
C LEU A 162 3.39 4.05 22.17
N PHE A 163 2.25 4.72 22.29
CA PHE A 163 2.01 6.04 21.71
C PHE A 163 1.89 7.17 22.74
N ASP A 164 2.00 6.86 24.03
CA ASP A 164 1.83 7.85 25.14
C ASP A 164 2.79 9.03 25.04
N GLN A 165 3.99 8.82 24.49
CA GLN A 165 4.99 9.88 24.33
C GLN A 165 4.71 10.80 23.13
N GLY A 166 3.68 10.49 22.33
CA GLY A 166 3.24 11.29 21.19
C GLY A 166 4.10 11.14 19.93
N TRP A 167 3.59 11.67 18.85
CA TRP A 167 4.09 11.44 17.49
C TRP A 167 5.54 11.86 17.27
N ASN A 168 6.03 12.98 17.83
CA ASN A 168 7.42 13.38 17.66
C ASN A 168 8.37 12.34 18.26
N LYS A 169 8.08 11.86 19.48
CA LYS A 169 8.94 10.88 20.16
C LYS A 169 8.81 9.48 19.57
N VAL A 170 7.60 9.09 19.17
CA VAL A 170 7.37 7.83 18.46
C VAL A 170 8.17 7.81 17.16
N ARG A 171 8.20 8.92 16.40
CA ARG A 171 9.00 9.06 15.19
C ARG A 171 10.49 8.84 15.44
N GLU A 172 11.06 9.46 16.47
CA GLU A 172 12.45 9.25 16.87
C GLU A 172 12.73 7.78 17.23
N THR A 173 11.81 7.15 17.96
CA THR A 173 11.91 5.76 18.38
C THR A 173 11.89 4.80 17.18
N ILE A 174 10.99 5.03 16.22
CA ILE A 174 10.92 4.25 14.97
C ILE A 174 12.26 4.38 14.22
N PHE A 175 12.77 5.58 14.04
CA PHE A 175 14.03 5.80 13.34
C PHE A 175 15.23 5.13 14.03
N ALA A 176 15.31 5.23 15.34
CA ALA A 176 16.35 4.54 16.11
C ALA A 176 16.27 3.01 15.94
N ASN A 177 15.07 2.45 15.93
CA ASN A 177 14.84 1.03 15.67
C ASN A 177 15.23 0.63 14.24
N GLN A 178 14.91 1.43 13.24
CA GLN A 178 15.30 1.18 11.85
C GLN A 178 16.83 1.12 11.68
N LYS A 179 17.56 2.00 12.35
CA LYS A 179 19.03 1.96 12.40
C LYS A 179 19.54 0.70 13.12
N ARG A 180 19.00 0.39 14.30
CA ARG A 180 19.38 -0.78 15.09
C ARG A 180 19.16 -2.08 14.31
N LEU A 181 18.11 -2.17 13.53
CA LEU A 181 17.77 -3.32 12.70
C LEU A 181 18.54 -3.35 11.37
N GLY A 182 19.31 -2.31 11.06
CA GLY A 182 20.06 -2.19 9.81
C GLY A 182 19.20 -1.85 8.60
N ILE A 183 17.91 -1.51 8.78
CA ILE A 183 17.02 -1.07 7.71
C ILE A 183 17.48 0.28 7.17
N MET A 184 17.77 1.23 8.05
CA MET A 184 18.43 2.48 7.69
C MET A 184 19.91 2.44 8.03
N PRO A 185 20.78 3.00 7.17
CA PRO A 185 22.20 3.07 7.47
C PRO A 185 22.46 4.01 8.67
N PRO A 186 23.55 3.79 9.42
CA PRO A 186 23.86 4.57 10.62
C PRO A 186 23.95 6.08 10.39
N GLU A 187 24.45 6.49 9.21
CA GLU A 187 24.62 7.88 8.79
C GLU A 187 23.33 8.56 8.34
N ALA A 188 22.26 7.82 8.05
CA ALA A 188 20.97 8.39 7.66
C ALA A 188 20.48 9.42 8.67
N GLN A 189 19.88 10.47 8.20
CA GLN A 189 19.34 11.57 9.00
C GLN A 189 17.81 11.53 9.01
N LEU A 190 17.21 11.81 10.16
CA LEU A 190 15.77 11.93 10.28
C LEU A 190 15.31 13.25 9.68
N THR A 191 14.42 13.23 8.71
CA THR A 191 13.86 14.43 8.09
C THR A 191 13.15 15.30 9.15
N PRO A 192 13.17 16.63 9.03
CA PRO A 192 12.59 17.51 10.03
C PRO A 192 11.08 17.37 10.12
N TRP A 193 10.54 17.67 11.31
CA TRP A 193 9.10 17.80 11.50
C TRP A 193 8.59 19.06 10.80
N PRO A 194 7.52 19.00 9.99
CA PRO A 194 7.04 20.16 9.25
C PRO A 194 6.36 21.16 10.20
N LYS A 195 6.51 22.44 9.88
CA LYS A 195 5.90 23.54 10.69
C LYS A 195 4.37 23.58 10.60
N GLU A 196 3.82 22.94 9.59
CA GLU A 196 2.38 22.85 9.30
C GLU A 196 1.68 21.82 10.19
N LEU A 197 2.43 20.94 10.86
CA LEU A 197 1.90 19.97 11.80
C LEU A 197 2.23 20.38 13.25
N PRO A 198 1.27 20.26 14.17
CA PRO A 198 1.50 20.63 15.56
C PRO A 198 2.56 19.77 16.23
N GLN A 199 3.35 20.38 17.11
CA GLN A 199 4.24 19.66 18.01
C GLN A 199 3.42 19.03 19.14
N TRP A 200 3.75 17.80 19.53
CA TRP A 200 3.03 17.08 20.59
C TRP A 200 2.94 17.87 21.90
N ASP A 201 4.03 18.53 22.29
CA ASP A 201 4.10 19.25 23.56
C ASP A 201 3.25 20.52 23.58
N SER A 202 2.82 21.02 22.42
CA SER A 202 1.91 22.17 22.33
C SER A 202 0.44 21.83 22.60
N LEU A 203 0.11 20.52 22.66
CA LEU A 203 -1.27 20.04 22.79
C LEU A 203 -1.76 20.04 24.23
N GLY A 204 -3.07 20.26 24.39
CA GLY A 204 -3.77 20.11 25.67
C GLY A 204 -4.01 18.63 26.03
N PHE A 205 -4.44 18.42 27.28
CA PHE A 205 -4.69 17.07 27.83
C PHE A 205 -5.75 16.30 27.03
N VAL A 206 -6.85 16.95 26.63
CA VAL A 206 -7.96 16.31 25.90
C VAL A 206 -7.50 15.87 24.50
N GLU A 207 -6.75 16.73 23.80
CA GLU A 207 -6.17 16.44 22.51
C GLU A 207 -5.23 15.23 22.58
N LYS A 208 -4.27 15.25 23.52
CA LYS A 208 -3.34 14.13 23.75
C LYS A 208 -4.07 12.82 24.00
N LYS A 209 -5.10 12.85 24.86
CA LYS A 209 -5.92 11.67 25.16
C LYS A 209 -6.60 11.10 23.90
N LEU A 210 -7.19 11.96 23.08
CA LEU A 210 -7.83 11.54 21.83
C LEU A 210 -6.82 10.97 20.84
N PHE A 211 -5.71 11.66 20.63
CA PHE A 211 -4.72 11.26 19.63
C PHE A 211 -3.97 9.97 20.01
N ILE A 212 -3.73 9.72 21.30
CA ILE A 212 -3.25 8.41 21.78
C ILE A 212 -4.26 7.32 21.42
N LYS A 213 -5.55 7.54 21.68
CA LYS A 213 -6.60 6.56 21.32
C LYS A 213 -6.65 6.27 19.83
N GLN A 214 -6.50 7.28 18.98
CA GLN A 214 -6.44 7.11 17.53
C GLN A 214 -5.26 6.22 17.12
N ALA A 215 -4.08 6.45 17.68
CA ALA A 215 -2.88 5.68 17.40
C ALA A 215 -2.97 4.25 17.94
N ASP A 216 -3.51 4.05 19.14
CA ASP A 216 -3.74 2.73 19.72
C ASP A 216 -4.66 1.88 18.82
N VAL A 217 -5.74 2.46 18.32
CA VAL A 217 -6.68 1.76 17.43
C VAL A 217 -6.03 1.44 16.09
N PHE A 218 -5.25 2.34 15.51
CA PHE A 218 -4.49 2.08 14.30
C PHE A 218 -3.44 0.96 14.51
N GLY A 219 -2.63 1.07 15.57
CA GLY A 219 -1.64 0.04 15.92
C GLY A 219 -2.27 -1.32 16.20
N ALA A 220 -3.45 -1.32 16.83
CA ALA A 220 -4.24 -2.53 17.07
C ALA A 220 -4.70 -3.15 15.74
N TYR A 221 -5.14 -2.33 14.78
CA TYR A 221 -5.57 -2.80 13.48
C TYR A 221 -4.42 -3.38 12.66
N LEU A 222 -3.25 -2.75 12.71
CA LEU A 222 -2.03 -3.27 12.09
C LEU A 222 -1.64 -4.64 12.69
N ALA A 223 -1.53 -4.73 14.01
CA ALA A 223 -1.14 -5.96 14.69
C ALA A 223 -2.16 -7.09 14.49
N TYR A 224 -3.45 -6.78 14.45
CA TYR A 224 -4.51 -7.73 14.15
C TYR A 224 -4.41 -8.25 12.70
N THR A 225 -4.24 -7.36 11.74
CA THR A 225 -4.09 -7.73 10.32
C THR A 225 -2.86 -8.62 10.10
N ASP A 226 -1.72 -8.26 10.70
CA ASP A 226 -0.49 -9.04 10.63
C ASP A 226 -0.66 -10.45 11.24
N ASN A 227 -1.36 -10.54 12.38
CA ASN A 227 -1.70 -11.83 12.99
C ASN A 227 -2.53 -12.72 12.04
N GLU A 228 -3.52 -12.16 11.36
CA GLU A 228 -4.36 -12.91 10.43
C GLU A 228 -3.59 -13.33 9.17
N ILE A 229 -2.67 -12.50 8.68
CA ILE A 229 -1.72 -12.88 7.62
C ILE A 229 -0.85 -14.06 8.09
N GLY A 230 -0.34 -14.00 9.32
CA GLY A 230 0.42 -15.10 9.92
C GLY A 230 -0.35 -16.43 9.94
N ARG A 231 -1.67 -16.40 10.19
CA ARG A 231 -2.53 -17.60 10.11
C ARG A 231 -2.60 -18.17 8.70
N VAL A 232 -2.69 -17.31 7.68
CA VAL A 232 -2.71 -17.76 6.27
C VAL A 232 -1.37 -18.41 5.89
N ILE A 233 -0.24 -17.83 6.31
CA ILE A 233 1.09 -18.41 6.09
C ILE A 233 1.25 -19.75 6.84
N GLN A 234 0.79 -19.82 8.08
CA GLN A 234 0.83 -21.06 8.88
C GLN A 234 0.00 -22.17 8.20
N ALA A 235 -1.11 -21.84 7.56
CA ALA A 235 -1.87 -22.84 6.83
C ALA A 235 -1.12 -23.41 5.62
N VAL A 236 -0.28 -22.61 4.96
CA VAL A 236 0.61 -23.11 3.87
C VAL A 236 1.64 -24.10 4.45
N GLU A 237 2.21 -23.79 5.61
CA GLU A 237 3.13 -24.70 6.31
C GLU A 237 2.43 -25.99 6.75
N ASP A 238 1.25 -25.89 7.38
CA ASP A 238 0.44 -27.03 7.84
C ASP A 238 0.05 -28.00 6.70
N MET A 239 -0.07 -27.47 5.47
CA MET A 239 -0.33 -28.27 4.27
C MET A 239 0.94 -28.92 3.69
N GLY A 240 2.12 -28.62 4.23
CA GLY A 240 3.42 -29.10 3.71
C GLY A 240 3.88 -28.41 2.42
N GLU A 241 3.32 -27.24 2.10
CA GLU A 241 3.58 -26.53 0.84
C GLU A 241 4.58 -25.37 0.99
N LEU A 242 5.09 -25.09 2.21
CA LEU A 242 5.93 -23.91 2.47
C LEU A 242 7.21 -23.90 1.62
N ASP A 243 7.88 -25.04 1.49
CA ASP A 243 9.12 -25.15 0.73
C ASP A 243 8.91 -24.96 -0.80
N ASN A 244 7.69 -25.14 -1.26
CA ASN A 244 7.30 -24.96 -2.67
C ASN A 244 6.44 -23.71 -2.88
N THR A 245 6.45 -22.77 -1.95
CA THR A 245 5.65 -21.54 -2.04
C THR A 245 6.53 -20.30 -1.90
N LEU A 246 6.53 -19.44 -2.93
CA LEU A 246 7.07 -18.09 -2.83
C LEU A 246 6.05 -17.21 -2.11
N ILE A 247 6.43 -16.69 -0.95
CA ILE A 247 5.65 -15.72 -0.16
C ILE A 247 6.25 -14.34 -0.37
N ILE A 248 5.42 -13.40 -0.80
CA ILE A 248 5.79 -11.98 -0.94
C ILE A 248 4.88 -11.17 -0.03
N TYR A 249 5.45 -10.61 1.03
CA TYR A 249 4.75 -9.71 1.96
C TYR A 249 5.13 -8.27 1.62
N ILE A 250 4.14 -7.48 1.19
CA ILE A 250 4.28 -6.05 0.93
C ILE A 250 3.57 -5.32 2.06
N ALA A 251 4.31 -4.55 2.86
CA ALA A 251 3.80 -3.89 4.06
C ALA A 251 3.15 -2.54 3.72
N GLY A 252 2.04 -2.58 3.02
CA GLY A 252 1.29 -1.43 2.55
C GLY A 252 1.36 -1.25 1.02
N ASP A 253 0.58 -0.31 0.52
CA ASP A 253 0.48 0.04 -0.91
C ASP A 253 0.96 1.47 -1.20
N ASN A 254 0.97 2.32 -0.17
CA ASN A 254 1.46 3.70 -0.17
C ASN A 254 1.82 4.12 1.26
N GLY A 255 2.33 5.33 1.41
CA GLY A 255 2.56 5.92 2.73
C GLY A 255 1.30 6.02 3.58
N ALA A 256 1.46 6.25 4.88
CA ALA A 256 0.36 6.40 5.82
C ALA A 256 -0.56 7.56 5.43
N SER A 257 -1.86 7.40 5.61
CA SER A 257 -2.86 8.34 5.12
C SER A 257 -2.99 9.58 6.02
N PRO A 258 -2.90 10.80 5.47
CA PRO A 258 -3.18 12.05 6.19
C PRO A 258 -4.64 12.48 6.06
N GLU A 259 -5.49 11.64 5.46
CA GLU A 259 -6.87 11.97 5.06
C GLU A 259 -7.82 12.21 6.25
N GLY A 260 -7.39 11.88 7.46
CA GLY A 260 -8.05 12.29 8.69
C GLY A 260 -7.91 13.78 9.02
N MET A 261 -7.23 14.58 8.19
CA MET A 261 -6.89 15.99 8.45
C MET A 261 -6.07 16.15 9.73
N LEU A 262 -5.99 17.37 10.30
CA LEU A 262 -5.12 17.64 11.45
C LEU A 262 -5.55 16.93 12.74
N ASN A 263 -6.86 16.65 12.91
CA ASN A 263 -7.42 16.15 14.16
C ASN A 263 -7.84 14.67 14.11
N GLY A 264 -7.78 14.02 12.92
CA GLY A 264 -8.48 12.77 12.73
C GLY A 264 -10.00 12.97 12.70
N THR A 265 -10.74 11.87 12.65
CA THR A 265 -12.20 11.92 12.60
C THR A 265 -12.82 10.59 13.07
N PRO A 266 -13.99 10.61 13.73
CA PRO A 266 -14.76 9.40 14.00
C PRO A 266 -15.53 8.89 12.77
N ASN A 267 -15.56 9.68 11.67
CA ASN A 267 -16.17 9.31 10.40
C ASN A 267 -15.46 9.99 9.24
N GLU A 268 -14.68 9.25 8.46
CA GLU A 268 -13.86 9.78 7.37
C GLU A 268 -14.65 10.44 6.24
N PHE A 269 -15.93 10.11 6.06
CA PHE A 269 -16.77 10.81 5.10
C PHE A 269 -16.95 12.31 5.42
N THR A 270 -16.76 12.71 6.67
CA THR A 270 -16.73 14.14 7.01
C THR A 270 -15.52 14.83 6.41
N THR A 271 -14.35 14.22 6.54
CA THR A 271 -13.10 14.79 6.03
C THR A 271 -13.02 14.74 4.50
N PHE A 272 -13.53 13.69 3.85
CA PHE A 272 -13.67 13.63 2.39
C PHE A 272 -14.58 14.74 1.82
N ASN A 273 -15.54 15.20 2.62
CA ASN A 273 -16.35 16.36 2.28
C ASN A 273 -15.73 17.69 2.73
N GLY A 274 -14.46 17.70 3.14
CA GLY A 274 -13.75 18.90 3.57
C GLY A 274 -14.23 19.47 4.91
N VAL A 275 -14.89 18.67 5.75
CA VAL A 275 -15.45 19.08 7.05
C VAL A 275 -14.58 18.56 8.17
N PRO A 276 -13.71 19.40 8.78
CA PRO A 276 -12.91 19.00 9.93
C PRO A 276 -13.82 18.81 11.15
N VAL A 277 -13.56 17.77 11.94
CA VAL A 277 -14.30 17.51 13.18
C VAL A 277 -13.50 18.03 14.36
N PRO A 278 -14.03 18.99 15.16
CA PRO A 278 -13.34 19.50 16.34
C PRO A 278 -13.12 18.41 17.40
N VAL A 279 -12.02 18.50 18.14
CA VAL A 279 -11.63 17.53 19.18
C VAL A 279 -12.75 17.27 20.19
N ASP A 280 -13.40 18.30 20.67
CA ASP A 280 -14.50 18.16 21.65
C ASP A 280 -15.68 17.35 21.10
N ALA A 281 -16.01 17.53 19.82
CA ALA A 281 -17.03 16.74 19.15
C ALA A 281 -16.61 15.27 18.97
N GLN A 282 -15.32 15.03 18.67
CA GLN A 282 -14.76 13.67 18.55
C GLN A 282 -14.78 12.93 19.89
N MET A 283 -14.62 13.64 21.03
CA MET A 283 -14.65 13.04 22.38
C MET A 283 -15.99 12.38 22.72
N LEU A 284 -17.08 12.77 22.07
CA LEU A 284 -18.38 12.07 22.20
C LEU A 284 -18.31 10.63 21.66
N TRP A 285 -17.44 10.39 20.69
CA TRP A 285 -17.21 9.10 20.04
C TRP A 285 -16.04 8.31 20.63
N TYR A 286 -15.31 8.88 21.56
CA TYR A 286 -14.11 8.27 22.16
C TYR A 286 -14.33 6.83 22.66
N PRO A 287 -15.45 6.49 23.35
CA PRO A 287 -15.69 5.11 23.80
C PRO A 287 -15.95 4.12 22.66
N PHE A 288 -16.34 4.63 21.49
CA PHE A 288 -16.74 3.82 20.34
C PHE A 288 -15.68 3.76 19.23
N TRP A 289 -14.52 4.39 19.47
CA TRP A 289 -13.46 4.48 18.47
C TRP A 289 -12.98 3.09 18.03
N GLY A 290 -13.13 2.76 16.73
CA GLY A 290 -12.80 1.45 16.17
C GLY A 290 -13.95 0.43 16.18
N SER A 291 -15.12 0.77 16.81
CA SER A 291 -16.31 -0.09 16.77
C SER A 291 -17.13 0.10 15.48
N ASP A 292 -18.17 -0.70 15.35
CA ASP A 292 -19.18 -0.61 14.28
C ASP A 292 -19.99 0.70 14.25
N LYS A 293 -19.84 1.54 15.28
CA LYS A 293 -20.51 2.86 15.41
C LYS A 293 -19.69 4.01 14.85
N THR A 294 -18.46 3.74 14.46
CA THR A 294 -17.54 4.77 13.95
C THR A 294 -16.95 4.30 12.62
N PHE A 295 -16.42 5.25 11.85
CA PHE A 295 -15.68 5.00 10.61
C PHE A 295 -14.37 5.79 10.69
N PRO A 296 -13.46 5.43 11.62
CA PRO A 296 -12.47 6.35 12.15
C PRO A 296 -11.21 6.43 11.30
N HIS A 297 -10.62 7.61 11.33
CA HIS A 297 -9.30 7.88 10.77
C HIS A 297 -8.45 8.67 11.79
N PHE A 298 -7.16 8.39 11.89
CA PHE A 298 -6.26 9.11 12.78
C PHE A 298 -5.87 10.49 12.22
N ALA A 299 -5.28 11.34 13.08
CA ALA A 299 -4.76 12.65 12.74
C ALA A 299 -3.52 12.60 11.84
N ALA A 300 -3.39 13.52 10.87
CA ALA A 300 -2.27 13.61 9.94
C ALA A 300 -0.86 13.63 10.59
N PRO A 301 -0.65 14.23 11.78
CA PRO A 301 0.63 14.10 12.49
C PRO A 301 1.04 12.63 12.75
N TRP A 302 0.10 11.73 12.98
CA TRP A 302 0.40 10.30 13.09
C TRP A 302 0.82 9.69 11.74
N ALA A 303 0.20 10.11 10.62
CA ALA A 303 0.66 9.66 9.29
C ALA A 303 2.13 10.02 9.08
N TRP A 304 2.51 11.27 9.36
CA TRP A 304 3.91 11.72 9.27
C TRP A 304 4.86 10.91 10.17
N ALA A 305 4.42 10.58 11.38
CA ALA A 305 5.22 9.76 12.29
C ALA A 305 5.36 8.31 11.82
N MET A 306 4.32 7.74 11.22
CA MET A 306 4.34 6.35 10.71
C MET A 306 5.14 6.21 9.42
N ASP A 307 5.29 7.28 8.61
CA ASP A 307 6.12 7.29 7.39
C ASP A 307 7.61 7.55 7.66
N THR A 308 8.03 7.45 8.92
CA THR A 308 9.44 7.59 9.31
C THR A 308 10.35 6.65 8.51
N PRO A 309 11.50 7.13 7.98
CA PRO A 309 12.15 8.41 8.25
C PRO A 309 11.85 9.51 7.23
N PHE A 310 10.99 9.23 6.29
CA PHE A 310 10.72 10.05 5.13
C PHE A 310 9.93 11.32 5.46
N LYS A 311 9.86 12.21 4.51
CA LYS A 311 8.91 13.32 4.50
C LYS A 311 7.73 12.98 3.58
N TRP A 312 6.63 13.65 3.84
CA TRP A 312 5.35 13.45 3.18
C TRP A 312 4.66 12.12 3.54
N THR A 313 3.55 11.84 2.86
CA THR A 313 2.59 10.79 3.23
C THR A 313 1.88 10.29 1.97
N LYS A 314 0.92 9.38 2.10
CA LYS A 314 -0.01 9.00 1.03
C LYS A 314 -0.44 10.23 0.20
N GLN A 315 -0.71 10.06 -1.08
CA GLN A 315 -1.02 11.04 -2.13
C GLN A 315 0.21 11.76 -2.72
N VAL A 316 1.35 11.76 -2.04
CA VAL A 316 2.54 12.46 -2.50
C VAL A 316 3.45 11.49 -3.25
N ALA A 317 3.14 11.22 -4.52
CA ALA A 317 3.89 10.28 -5.35
C ALA A 317 5.33 10.73 -5.66
N SER A 318 5.65 11.98 -5.39
CA SER A 318 6.98 12.55 -5.64
C SER A 318 8.04 12.18 -4.60
N HIS A 319 7.66 11.71 -3.42
CA HIS A 319 8.58 11.46 -2.30
C HIS A 319 8.38 10.07 -1.69
N TYR A 320 9.42 9.55 -1.07
CA TYR A 320 9.41 8.22 -0.48
C TYR A 320 8.40 8.04 0.67
N GLY A 321 8.05 9.10 1.40
CA GLY A 321 6.96 9.04 2.39
C GLY A 321 5.60 8.68 1.78
N GLY A 322 5.40 8.96 0.49
CA GLY A 322 4.20 8.53 -0.24
C GLY A 322 4.33 7.19 -0.95
N THR A 323 5.56 6.74 -1.27
CA THR A 323 5.77 5.64 -2.23
C THR A 323 6.65 4.50 -1.74
N ALA A 324 7.56 4.70 -0.77
CA ALA A 324 8.46 3.64 -0.32
C ALA A 324 7.75 2.68 0.63
N GLN A 325 7.78 1.38 0.29
CA GLN A 325 7.16 0.32 1.09
C GLN A 325 8.15 -0.77 1.44
N GLY A 326 7.93 -1.40 2.60
CA GLY A 326 8.68 -2.57 3.02
C GLY A 326 8.22 -3.81 2.26
N VAL A 327 9.17 -4.60 1.74
CA VAL A 327 8.88 -5.88 1.10
C VAL A 327 9.72 -6.96 1.75
N ALA A 328 9.09 -8.07 2.14
CA ALA A 328 9.77 -9.28 2.56
C ALA A 328 9.41 -10.43 1.63
N MET A 329 10.41 -11.24 1.25
CA MET A 329 10.20 -12.42 0.43
C MET A 329 10.75 -13.65 1.16
N SER A 330 10.00 -14.74 1.11
CA SER A 330 10.39 -16.03 1.66
C SER A 330 10.07 -17.14 0.67
N TRP A 331 11.06 -17.98 0.40
CA TRP A 331 10.89 -19.21 -0.37
C TRP A 331 12.00 -20.18 0.05
N PRO A 332 11.73 -21.04 1.04
CA PRO A 332 12.74 -21.97 1.54
C PRO A 332 13.38 -22.81 0.43
N GLY A 333 14.70 -22.97 0.50
CA GLY A 333 15.45 -23.68 -0.55
C GLY A 333 15.78 -22.88 -1.82
N HIS A 334 15.10 -21.76 -2.08
CA HIS A 334 15.32 -20.92 -3.26
C HIS A 334 15.90 -19.54 -2.89
N ILE A 335 15.37 -18.91 -1.83
CA ILE A 335 15.97 -17.70 -1.26
C ILE A 335 16.95 -18.15 -0.17
N THR A 336 18.25 -18.17 -0.50
CA THR A 336 19.28 -18.79 0.36
C THR A 336 19.91 -17.86 1.37
N ASP A 337 19.75 -16.53 1.22
CA ASP A 337 20.27 -15.53 2.14
C ASP A 337 19.17 -15.08 3.13
N ALA A 338 18.73 -16.00 3.99
CA ALA A 338 17.67 -15.74 4.97
C ALA A 338 18.04 -14.57 5.91
N GLY A 339 17.13 -13.61 6.06
CA GLY A 339 17.33 -12.38 6.84
C GLY A 339 18.20 -11.32 6.16
N GLY A 340 18.65 -11.57 4.94
CA GLY A 340 19.46 -10.62 4.17
C GLY A 340 18.65 -9.40 3.73
N ILE A 341 19.21 -8.19 3.96
CA ILE A 341 18.60 -6.92 3.52
C ILE A 341 19.07 -6.62 2.10
N ARG A 342 18.15 -6.14 1.26
CA ARG A 342 18.41 -5.71 -0.12
C ARG A 342 18.13 -4.21 -0.24
N ARG A 343 19.05 -3.49 -0.90
CA ARG A 343 18.98 -2.03 -1.05
C ARG A 343 18.93 -1.59 -2.51
N GLN A 344 18.89 -2.55 -3.43
CA GLN A 344 18.68 -2.24 -4.84
C GLN A 344 17.32 -1.56 -5.02
N PHE A 345 17.29 -0.55 -5.86
CA PHE A 345 16.02 0.11 -6.21
C PHE A 345 15.13 -0.85 -7.01
N HIS A 346 13.91 -0.99 -6.55
CA HIS A 346 12.85 -1.76 -7.19
C HIS A 346 11.53 -0.99 -7.15
N HIS A 347 10.59 -1.42 -7.98
CA HIS A 347 9.25 -0.85 -8.05
C HIS A 347 8.21 -1.98 -7.98
N VAL A 348 6.97 -1.67 -7.56
CA VAL A 348 5.90 -2.67 -7.43
C VAL A 348 5.61 -3.43 -8.74
N ILE A 349 5.86 -2.79 -9.90
CA ILE A 349 5.70 -3.46 -11.21
C ILE A 349 6.69 -4.60 -11.42
N ASP A 350 7.76 -4.69 -10.62
CA ASP A 350 8.76 -5.76 -10.67
C ASP A 350 8.25 -7.08 -10.05
N ILE A 351 7.18 -7.03 -9.28
CA ILE A 351 6.57 -8.23 -8.64
C ILE A 351 6.08 -9.22 -9.70
N ALA A 352 5.37 -8.74 -10.72
CA ALA A 352 4.79 -9.62 -11.74
C ALA A 352 5.86 -10.43 -12.51
N PRO A 353 6.90 -9.83 -13.11
CA PRO A 353 7.96 -10.60 -13.77
C PRO A 353 8.77 -11.45 -12.79
N THR A 354 8.89 -11.09 -11.51
CA THR A 354 9.53 -11.91 -10.48
C THR A 354 8.74 -13.19 -10.22
N ILE A 355 7.42 -13.12 -10.10
CA ILE A 355 6.56 -14.30 -9.95
C ILE A 355 6.63 -15.20 -11.18
N LEU A 356 6.61 -14.62 -12.37
CA LEU A 356 6.71 -15.40 -13.61
C LEU A 356 8.05 -16.11 -13.75
N GLU A 357 9.17 -15.43 -13.41
CA GLU A 357 10.50 -16.08 -13.39
C GLU A 357 10.55 -17.21 -12.36
N ALA A 358 10.02 -17.00 -11.15
CA ALA A 358 9.92 -18.02 -10.12
C ALA A 358 9.11 -19.24 -10.55
N ALA A 359 8.02 -19.03 -11.29
CA ALA A 359 7.15 -20.07 -11.82
C ALA A 359 7.68 -20.72 -13.10
N GLY A 360 8.81 -20.24 -13.67
CA GLY A 360 9.34 -20.71 -14.94
C GLY A 360 8.43 -20.41 -16.14
N ILE A 361 7.59 -19.38 -16.05
CA ILE A 361 6.64 -18.97 -17.07
C ILE A 361 7.23 -17.78 -17.86
N PRO A 362 7.40 -17.91 -19.18
CA PRO A 362 7.89 -16.80 -20.00
C PRO A 362 6.86 -15.65 -20.04
N LEU A 363 7.35 -14.42 -20.27
CA LEU A 363 6.48 -13.27 -20.48
C LEU A 363 5.59 -13.53 -21.71
N PRO A 364 4.26 -13.44 -21.58
CA PRO A 364 3.36 -13.80 -22.66
C PRO A 364 3.34 -12.72 -23.76
N GLU A 365 3.44 -13.13 -25.02
CA GLU A 365 3.20 -12.25 -26.17
C GLU A 365 1.72 -12.05 -26.44
N THR A 366 0.90 -13.04 -26.08
CA THR A 366 -0.56 -13.01 -26.21
C THR A 366 -1.23 -13.66 -25.01
N ILE A 367 -2.38 -13.12 -24.61
CA ILE A 367 -3.28 -13.70 -23.61
C ILE A 367 -4.67 -13.75 -24.23
N ASN A 368 -5.30 -14.92 -24.24
CA ASN A 368 -6.62 -15.13 -24.84
C ASN A 368 -6.75 -14.58 -26.29
N GLY A 369 -5.66 -14.69 -27.07
CA GLY A 369 -5.59 -14.19 -28.45
C GLY A 369 -5.33 -12.69 -28.58
N ILE A 370 -5.20 -11.97 -27.49
CA ILE A 370 -4.92 -10.52 -27.49
C ILE A 370 -3.42 -10.30 -27.30
N LYS A 371 -2.80 -9.56 -28.23
CA LYS A 371 -1.40 -9.19 -28.16
C LYS A 371 -1.16 -8.31 -26.92
N GLN A 372 -0.14 -8.65 -26.15
CA GLN A 372 0.19 -7.94 -24.93
C GLN A 372 1.17 -6.79 -25.17
N ARG A 373 0.98 -5.70 -24.44
CA ARG A 373 2.02 -4.68 -24.29
C ARG A 373 3.18 -5.29 -23.49
N PRO A 374 4.44 -4.90 -23.77
CA PRO A 374 5.58 -5.31 -22.96
C PRO A 374 5.36 -5.00 -21.48
N MET A 375 5.90 -5.80 -20.58
CA MET A 375 6.01 -5.44 -19.17
C MET A 375 7.16 -4.45 -18.97
N ASP A 376 6.93 -3.42 -18.17
CA ASP A 376 7.95 -2.45 -17.80
C ASP A 376 8.77 -2.94 -16.59
N GLY A 377 8.22 -3.90 -15.84
CA GLY A 377 8.84 -4.53 -14.69
C GLY A 377 10.06 -5.38 -15.02
N VAL A 378 11.00 -5.45 -14.08
CA VAL A 378 12.19 -6.31 -14.14
C VAL A 378 12.21 -7.26 -12.94
N SER A 379 12.54 -8.53 -13.15
CA SER A 379 12.55 -9.50 -12.05
C SER A 379 13.58 -9.17 -10.98
N MET A 380 13.19 -9.34 -9.71
CA MET A 380 14.02 -9.20 -8.52
C MET A 380 14.73 -10.49 -8.11
N ALA A 381 14.49 -11.63 -8.79
CA ALA A 381 15.04 -12.93 -8.42
C ALA A 381 16.57 -12.96 -8.34
N TYR A 382 17.26 -12.09 -9.08
CA TYR A 382 18.72 -11.95 -9.02
C TYR A 382 19.26 -11.52 -7.65
N THR A 383 18.40 -11.06 -6.75
CA THR A 383 18.77 -10.62 -5.38
C THR A 383 18.60 -11.71 -4.32
N TRP A 384 18.09 -12.90 -4.66
CA TRP A 384 17.66 -13.92 -3.70
C TRP A 384 18.78 -14.68 -3.01
N ASP A 385 19.96 -14.66 -3.58
CA ASP A 385 21.15 -15.27 -2.97
C ASP A 385 22.12 -14.24 -2.42
N LYS A 386 23.12 -14.71 -1.68
CA LYS A 386 24.14 -13.86 -1.11
C LYS A 386 25.04 -13.18 -2.15
N ALA A 387 25.23 -13.80 -3.31
CA ALA A 387 26.00 -13.22 -4.41
C ALA A 387 25.27 -12.00 -5.00
N GLY A 388 23.93 -12.05 -5.05
CA GLY A 388 23.09 -10.96 -5.50
C GLY A 388 22.92 -9.81 -4.50
N ALA A 389 23.39 -9.97 -3.25
CA ALA A 389 23.17 -8.95 -2.19
C ALA A 389 23.70 -7.55 -2.56
N ASN A 390 24.81 -7.49 -3.30
CA ASN A 390 25.45 -6.24 -3.74
C ASN A 390 25.46 -6.11 -5.29
N ALA A 391 24.63 -6.88 -5.99
CA ALA A 391 24.52 -6.74 -7.44
C ALA A 391 23.97 -5.35 -7.80
N ALA A 392 24.40 -4.84 -8.96
CA ALA A 392 23.86 -3.57 -9.47
C ALA A 392 22.34 -3.69 -9.69
N PRO A 393 21.57 -2.63 -9.38
CA PRO A 393 20.14 -2.64 -9.64
C PRO A 393 19.85 -2.87 -11.13
N ARG A 394 18.93 -3.78 -11.43
CA ARG A 394 18.46 -3.99 -12.81
C ARG A 394 17.50 -2.89 -13.25
N ARG A 395 16.75 -2.30 -12.31
CA ARG A 395 15.95 -1.11 -12.55
C ARG A 395 16.81 0.14 -12.33
N THR A 396 17.03 0.87 -13.39
CA THR A 396 17.87 2.10 -13.36
C THR A 396 17.07 3.38 -13.44
N THR A 397 15.84 3.32 -13.98
CA THR A 397 14.97 4.48 -14.15
C THR A 397 13.54 4.12 -13.77
N GLN A 398 12.85 5.04 -13.10
CA GLN A 398 11.43 4.94 -12.79
C GLN A 398 10.85 6.33 -12.58
N TYR A 399 9.79 6.65 -13.32
CA TYR A 399 8.99 7.86 -13.06
C TYR A 399 7.87 7.55 -12.07
N PHE A 400 7.42 8.60 -11.39
CA PHE A 400 6.27 8.61 -10.50
C PHE A 400 5.42 9.83 -10.83
N GLU A 401 4.11 9.65 -10.86
CA GLU A 401 3.17 10.76 -10.98
C GLU A 401 1.83 10.38 -10.34
N MET A 402 1.28 11.24 -9.53
CA MET A 402 -0.11 11.23 -9.08
C MET A 402 -0.50 12.63 -8.61
N LEU A 403 -1.67 13.09 -9.06
CA LEU A 403 -2.24 14.41 -8.68
C LEU A 403 -1.26 15.57 -8.91
N GLY A 404 -0.44 15.48 -9.96
CA GLY A 404 0.59 16.47 -10.28
C GLY A 404 1.89 16.37 -9.48
N ASN A 405 1.94 15.52 -8.44
CA ASN A 405 3.17 15.22 -7.72
C ASN A 405 4.02 14.27 -8.57
N ARG A 406 5.18 14.73 -9.00
CA ARG A 406 6.03 14.07 -9.99
C ARG A 406 7.41 13.80 -9.45
N ALA A 407 7.95 12.65 -9.79
CA ALA A 407 9.37 12.36 -9.56
C ALA A 407 9.96 11.45 -10.63
N ILE A 408 11.26 11.49 -10.77
CA ILE A 408 12.04 10.58 -11.57
C ILE A 408 13.23 10.07 -10.75
N TYR A 409 13.30 8.76 -10.59
CA TYR A 409 14.49 8.08 -10.11
C TYR A 409 15.38 7.71 -11.30
N HIS A 410 16.68 7.97 -11.21
CA HIS A 410 17.67 7.48 -12.18
C HIS A 410 19.04 7.31 -11.54
N GLY A 411 19.53 6.06 -11.53
CA GLY A 411 20.92 5.75 -11.12
C GLY A 411 21.29 6.25 -9.71
N GLY A 412 20.40 6.14 -8.74
CA GLY A 412 20.62 6.61 -7.36
C GLY A 412 20.27 8.07 -7.11
N TRP A 413 19.76 8.79 -8.12
CA TRP A 413 19.25 10.15 -8.00
C TRP A 413 17.75 10.19 -8.06
N LEU A 414 17.13 11.10 -7.32
CA LEU A 414 15.69 11.39 -7.36
C LEU A 414 15.51 12.90 -7.56
N ALA A 415 14.83 13.28 -8.64
CA ALA A 415 14.26 14.63 -8.75
C ALA A 415 12.77 14.55 -8.46
N ALA A 416 12.26 15.39 -7.58
CA ALA A 416 10.93 15.34 -7.03
C ALA A 416 10.27 16.73 -6.99
N THR A 417 8.97 16.82 -7.25
CA THR A 417 8.25 18.08 -7.06
C THR A 417 7.79 18.23 -5.62
N THR A 418 7.99 19.42 -5.04
CA THR A 418 7.35 19.78 -3.77
C THR A 418 5.81 19.78 -3.96
N PRO A 419 5.03 19.13 -3.09
CA PRO A 419 3.57 19.15 -3.18
C PRO A 419 3.03 20.59 -3.18
N ALA A 420 2.13 20.87 -4.11
CA ALA A 420 1.53 22.19 -4.25
C ALA A 420 0.48 22.49 -3.18
N THR A 421 -0.12 21.44 -2.63
CA THR A 421 -1.06 21.51 -1.51
C THR A 421 -0.66 20.49 -0.45
N LEU A 422 -0.99 20.81 0.80
CA LEU A 422 -0.73 19.89 1.90
C LEU A 422 -1.69 18.69 1.81
N PRO A 423 -1.21 17.45 1.89
CA PRO A 423 -2.06 16.27 1.71
C PRO A 423 -3.18 16.14 2.75
N TRP A 424 -3.05 16.76 3.91
CA TRP A 424 -4.11 16.83 4.94
C TRP A 424 -5.10 17.99 4.77
N GLU A 425 -4.98 18.80 3.72
CA GLU A 425 -5.96 19.83 3.34
C GLU A 425 -6.97 19.32 2.31
N LEU A 426 -6.88 18.07 1.87
CA LEU A 426 -7.76 17.39 0.92
C LEU A 426 -8.10 18.24 -0.32
N SER A 427 -7.07 18.81 -0.92
CA SER A 427 -7.17 19.46 -2.25
C SER A 427 -8.32 20.46 -2.41
N THR A 428 -8.59 21.24 -1.38
CA THR A 428 -9.59 22.33 -1.47
C THR A 428 -9.12 23.52 -2.32
N LYS A 429 -7.84 23.52 -2.69
CA LYS A 429 -7.22 24.56 -3.52
C LYS A 429 -7.07 24.08 -4.96
N PRO A 430 -7.22 24.97 -5.96
CA PRO A 430 -6.92 24.65 -7.35
C PRO A 430 -5.48 24.17 -7.50
N ALA A 431 -5.27 23.12 -8.30
CA ALA A 431 -3.92 22.72 -8.65
C ALA A 431 -3.21 23.83 -9.44
N PRO A 432 -1.92 24.08 -9.19
CA PRO A 432 -1.14 25.02 -9.98
C PRO A 432 -0.94 24.50 -11.41
N ASP A 433 -0.43 25.33 -12.30
CA ASP A 433 0.02 24.88 -13.62
C ASP A 433 1.02 23.74 -13.48
N VAL A 434 0.73 22.60 -14.11
CA VAL A 434 1.49 21.36 -13.91
C VAL A 434 2.93 21.43 -14.42
N ILE A 435 3.25 22.36 -15.31
CA ILE A 435 4.61 22.52 -15.88
C ILE A 435 5.39 23.55 -15.10
N THR A 436 4.81 24.71 -14.83
CA THR A 436 5.52 25.88 -14.30
C THR A 436 5.25 26.17 -12.84
N GLY A 437 4.18 25.57 -12.27
CA GLY A 437 3.68 25.88 -10.93
C GLY A 437 4.30 25.07 -9.79
N TYR A 438 5.18 24.10 -10.09
CA TYR A 438 5.81 23.26 -9.08
C TYR A 438 7.30 23.60 -8.92
N GLN A 439 7.78 23.61 -7.68
CA GLN A 439 9.19 23.60 -7.36
C GLN A 439 9.74 22.19 -7.43
N TRP A 440 11.00 22.05 -7.87
CA TRP A 440 11.70 20.79 -7.93
C TRP A 440 12.81 20.74 -6.89
N GLU A 441 12.93 19.59 -6.25
CA GLU A 441 13.98 19.20 -5.31
C GLU A 441 14.84 18.12 -5.97
N LEU A 442 16.08 17.94 -5.51
CA LEU A 442 17.03 16.94 -6.02
C LEU A 442 17.72 16.23 -4.89
N TYR A 443 17.73 14.89 -4.91
CA TYR A 443 18.33 14.05 -3.89
C TYR A 443 19.25 13.00 -4.49
N HIS A 444 20.39 12.73 -3.84
CA HIS A 444 21.21 11.57 -4.14
C HIS A 444 20.82 10.43 -3.19
N VAL A 445 19.72 9.75 -3.50
CA VAL A 445 19.08 8.77 -2.59
C VAL A 445 19.92 7.52 -2.35
N ALA A 446 20.93 7.25 -3.17
CA ALA A 446 21.91 6.21 -2.90
C ALA A 446 22.78 6.49 -1.66
N GLU A 447 23.02 7.77 -1.34
CA GLU A 447 23.80 8.22 -0.19
C GLU A 447 22.90 8.86 0.88
N ASP A 448 21.79 9.45 0.49
CA ASP A 448 20.79 10.10 1.34
C ASP A 448 19.40 9.43 1.17
N PRO A 449 19.21 8.22 1.70
CA PRO A 449 18.00 7.44 1.46
C PRO A 449 16.74 8.03 2.10
N THR A 450 16.88 9.09 2.89
CA THR A 450 15.76 9.75 3.59
C THR A 450 15.30 11.05 2.92
N GLU A 451 15.92 11.46 1.81
CA GLU A 451 15.63 12.74 1.14
C GLU A 451 15.85 13.96 2.10
N PHE A 452 16.92 13.91 2.89
CA PHE A 452 17.20 14.95 3.89
C PHE A 452 17.81 16.21 3.26
N ASN A 453 18.77 16.02 2.33
CA ASN A 453 19.56 17.11 1.75
C ASN A 453 19.10 17.45 0.33
N ASP A 454 18.32 18.50 0.16
CA ASP A 454 17.99 19.01 -1.17
C ASP A 454 19.23 19.63 -1.84
N LEU A 455 19.61 19.10 -2.99
CA LEU A 455 20.74 19.50 -3.80
C LEU A 455 20.37 20.37 -5.01
N ALA A 456 19.10 20.70 -5.21
CA ALA A 456 18.61 21.40 -6.40
C ALA A 456 19.37 22.71 -6.66
N ALA A 457 19.54 23.54 -5.62
CA ALA A 457 20.27 24.80 -5.74
C ALA A 457 21.78 24.64 -5.97
N LYS A 458 22.37 23.52 -5.52
CA LYS A 458 23.79 23.21 -5.63
C LYS A 458 24.15 22.57 -6.96
N MET A 459 23.20 21.86 -7.58
CA MET A 459 23.41 21.05 -8.78
C MET A 459 22.32 21.30 -9.84
N PRO A 460 22.16 22.55 -10.32
CA PRO A 460 21.07 22.91 -11.23
C PRO A 460 21.13 22.16 -12.57
N ASP A 461 22.34 21.86 -13.08
CA ASP A 461 22.51 21.10 -14.32
C ASP A 461 22.04 19.65 -14.16
N LYS A 462 22.32 19.04 -12.99
CA LYS A 462 21.85 17.69 -12.69
C LYS A 462 20.33 17.67 -12.54
N LEU A 463 19.77 18.65 -11.85
CA LEU A 463 18.31 18.79 -11.75
C LEU A 463 17.66 18.91 -13.14
N LYS A 464 18.22 19.77 -14.00
CA LYS A 464 17.70 19.92 -15.37
C LYS A 464 17.78 18.64 -16.16
N GLN A 465 18.87 17.89 -16.07
CA GLN A 465 19.00 16.57 -16.69
C GLN A 465 17.90 15.60 -16.24
N MET A 466 17.61 15.57 -14.93
CA MET A 466 16.59 14.70 -14.37
C MET A 466 15.18 15.13 -14.79
N GLN A 467 14.90 16.42 -14.83
CA GLN A 467 13.63 16.94 -15.34
C GLN A 467 13.41 16.56 -16.81
N ASP A 468 14.43 16.72 -17.66
CA ASP A 468 14.34 16.32 -19.07
C ASP A 468 14.08 14.82 -19.21
N LEU A 469 14.69 13.99 -18.36
CA LEU A 469 14.46 12.57 -18.33
C LEU A 469 13.00 12.24 -17.91
N PHE A 470 12.44 12.94 -16.90
CA PHE A 470 11.03 12.75 -16.52
C PHE A 470 10.06 12.97 -17.67
N TYR A 471 10.31 14.01 -18.48
CA TYR A 471 9.44 14.33 -19.61
C TYR A 471 9.66 13.42 -20.85
N ALA A 472 10.74 12.64 -20.85
CA ALA A 472 11.03 11.68 -21.91
C ALA A 472 10.43 10.28 -21.64
N GLU A 473 10.26 9.90 -20.37
CA GLU A 473 9.65 8.65 -19.90
C GLU A 473 8.11 8.73 -19.91
#